data_3e2040216277fc1f92ef789c19ed8696
#
_entry.id   3e2040216277fc1f92ef789c19ed8696
#
_cell.length_a   1.000
_cell.length_b   1.000
_cell.length_c   1.000
_cell.angle_alpha   90.00
_cell.angle_beta   90.00
_cell.angle_gamma   90.00
#
_symmetry.space_group_name_H-M   'P 1'
#
loop_
_entity.id
_entity.type
_entity.pdbx_description
1 polymer ?
#
loop_
_entity_poly.entity_id
_entity_poly.type
_entity_poly.pdbx_seq_one_letter_code
_entity_poly.pdbx_strand_id
1 'polypeptide(L)'
;IVLLAFVVYAVFLIGSVIVEAVTERRNFRIVISKFLSSIACAKEEDLADVVIDSGLLRRQKVSLLTLWSYRSLPSETLETLAKRLLAIQELRYGRITGRTDAAVRLAPMFGLMGTLIPLGPGIVALGQGQTDVLAASIGVAFDTTVAGLITAGVAYVVGRIRGNWYENYLGALEAAMCTMLEKIEKEREAGIVTTVGDGVDVEAIIARAEKEMSDKGISLKELVGAAGEEPRETDAIPSKEGE
;
A
#
# COMPACT_ATOMS: atom_id res chain seq x y z
N ILE A 1 -31.25 6.04 1.49
CA ILE A 1 -30.03 6.74 1.93
C ILE A 1 -28.81 5.81 1.87
N VAL A 2 -28.81 4.63 2.52
CA VAL A 2 -27.66 3.70 2.57
C VAL A 2 -27.26 3.23 1.16
N LEU A 3 -28.23 2.80 0.33
CA LEU A 3 -27.96 2.37 -1.04
C LEU A 3 -27.41 3.49 -1.93
N LEU A 4 -27.91 4.69 -1.78
CA LEU A 4 -27.38 5.87 -2.49
C LEU A 4 -25.93 6.13 -2.09
N ALA A 5 -25.56 5.95 -0.82
CA ALA A 5 -24.18 6.02 -0.36
C ALA A 5 -23.29 4.96 -1.02
N PHE A 6 -23.79 3.73 -1.22
CA PHE A 6 -23.06 2.67 -1.91
C PHE A 6 -22.86 2.98 -3.41
N VAL A 7 -23.87 3.52 -4.08
CA VAL A 7 -23.75 3.94 -5.49
C VAL A 7 -22.71 5.07 -5.63
N VAL A 8 -22.77 6.09 -4.77
CA VAL A 8 -21.78 7.18 -4.74
C VAL A 8 -20.38 6.63 -4.47
N TYR A 9 -20.27 5.67 -3.54
CA TYR A 9 -19.00 5.00 -3.25
C TYR A 9 -18.47 4.21 -4.46
N ALA A 10 -19.32 3.52 -5.23
CA ALA A 10 -18.93 2.85 -6.47
C ALA A 10 -18.38 3.82 -7.52
N VAL A 11 -19.04 4.96 -7.72
CA VAL A 11 -18.55 6.02 -8.62
C VAL A 11 -17.21 6.56 -8.13
N PHE A 12 -17.05 6.80 -6.84
CA PHE A 12 -15.78 7.22 -6.24
C PHE A 12 -14.68 6.16 -6.46
N LEU A 13 -14.98 4.87 -6.33
CA LEU A 13 -14.01 3.79 -6.59
C LEU A 13 -13.53 3.80 -8.04
N ILE A 14 -14.43 3.95 -9.00
CA ILE A 14 -14.06 4.06 -10.43
C ILE A 14 -13.13 5.26 -10.64
N GLY A 15 -13.52 6.44 -10.14
CA GLY A 15 -12.71 7.66 -10.24
C GLY A 15 -11.32 7.47 -9.62
N SER A 16 -11.24 6.87 -8.44
CA SER A 16 -9.96 6.64 -7.75
C SER A 16 -9.04 5.68 -8.52
N VAL A 17 -9.58 4.63 -9.17
CA VAL A 17 -8.79 3.71 -10.01
C VAL A 17 -8.28 4.41 -11.26
N ILE A 18 -9.09 5.27 -11.88
CA ILE A 18 -8.66 6.04 -13.06
C ILE A 18 -7.50 6.97 -12.69
N VAL A 19 -7.61 7.70 -11.59
CA VAL A 19 -6.54 8.58 -11.10
C VAL A 19 -5.29 7.77 -10.77
N GLU A 20 -5.40 6.65 -10.08
CA GLU A 20 -4.30 5.76 -9.74
C GLU A 20 -3.65 5.17 -11.00
N ALA A 21 -4.46 4.74 -11.98
CA ALA A 21 -3.97 4.23 -13.27
C ALA A 21 -3.18 5.30 -14.05
N VAL A 22 -3.63 6.54 -14.04
CA VAL A 22 -2.97 7.63 -14.76
C VAL A 22 -1.70 8.09 -14.02
N THR A 23 -1.74 8.15 -12.69
CA THR A 23 -0.65 8.73 -11.88
C THR A 23 0.43 7.69 -11.55
N GLU A 24 0.04 6.51 -11.08
CA GLU A 24 1.00 5.50 -10.62
C GLU A 24 1.42 4.55 -11.73
N ARG A 25 0.48 3.97 -12.48
CA ARG A 25 0.80 3.01 -13.54
C ARG A 25 1.55 3.63 -14.71
N ARG A 26 1.26 4.88 -15.05
CA ARG A 26 1.98 5.61 -16.10
C ARG A 26 3.44 5.83 -15.72
N ASN A 27 3.74 6.01 -14.45
CA ASN A 27 5.09 6.19 -13.92
C ASN A 27 5.81 4.86 -13.68
N PHE A 28 5.06 3.76 -13.43
CA PHE A 28 5.62 2.43 -13.22
C PHE A 28 5.90 1.76 -14.59
N ARG A 29 6.92 2.23 -15.29
CA ARG A 29 7.42 1.66 -16.56
C ARG A 29 8.79 1.01 -16.38
N ILE A 30 8.90 0.13 -15.39
CA ILE A 30 10.19 -0.52 -15.13
C ILE A 30 10.30 -1.78 -15.95
N VAL A 31 11.39 -1.87 -16.71
CA VAL A 31 11.91 -3.16 -17.16
C VAL A 31 12.74 -3.71 -16.01
N ILE A 32 12.12 -4.54 -15.17
CA ILE A 32 12.68 -5.05 -13.91
C ILE A 32 14.10 -5.59 -14.13
N SER A 33 14.35 -6.37 -15.18
CA SER A 33 15.66 -6.94 -15.48
C SER A 33 16.75 -5.87 -15.68
N LYS A 34 16.44 -4.77 -16.38
CA LYS A 34 17.39 -3.65 -16.56
C LYS A 34 17.66 -2.93 -15.27
N PHE A 35 16.63 -2.72 -14.46
CA PHE A 35 16.78 -2.06 -13.17
C PHE A 35 17.63 -2.89 -12.20
N LEU A 36 17.38 -4.20 -12.10
CA LEU A 36 18.20 -5.10 -11.27
C LEU A 36 19.65 -5.11 -11.72
N SER A 37 19.91 -5.19 -13.04
CA SER A 37 21.28 -5.09 -13.57
C SER A 37 21.93 -3.73 -13.28
N SER A 38 21.17 -2.65 -13.34
CA SER A 38 21.68 -1.31 -12.96
C SER A 38 22.06 -1.24 -11.49
N ILE A 39 21.26 -1.81 -10.57
CA ILE A 39 21.60 -1.90 -9.14
C ILE A 39 22.89 -2.73 -8.96
N ALA A 40 22.96 -3.90 -9.59
CA ALA A 40 24.09 -4.81 -9.42
C ALA A 40 25.42 -4.20 -9.92
N CYS A 41 25.39 -3.40 -11.01
CA CYS A 41 26.55 -2.80 -11.63
C CYS A 41 26.86 -1.38 -11.14
N ALA A 42 25.96 -0.71 -10.43
CA ALA A 42 26.15 0.65 -9.94
C ALA A 42 27.33 0.72 -8.96
N LYS A 43 28.09 1.81 -8.98
CA LYS A 43 29.06 2.11 -7.92
C LYS A 43 28.32 2.59 -6.67
N GLU A 44 29.00 2.55 -5.53
CA GLU A 44 28.42 2.97 -4.24
C GLU A 44 27.85 4.39 -4.30
N GLU A 45 28.59 5.32 -4.92
CA GLU A 45 28.22 6.75 -5.05
C GLU A 45 27.00 6.95 -5.98
N ASP A 46 26.85 6.11 -7.02
CA ASP A 46 25.82 6.26 -8.05
C ASP A 46 24.53 5.51 -7.72
N LEU A 47 24.54 4.57 -6.76
CA LEU A 47 23.42 3.70 -6.48
C LEU A 47 22.16 4.47 -6.04
N ALA A 48 22.35 5.51 -5.25
CA ALA A 48 21.26 6.37 -4.81
C ALA A 48 20.59 7.07 -6.00
N ASP A 49 21.37 7.59 -6.93
CA ASP A 49 20.85 8.24 -8.14
C ASP A 49 20.15 7.23 -9.06
N VAL A 50 20.68 6.03 -9.20
CA VAL A 50 20.03 4.92 -9.95
C VAL A 50 18.65 4.58 -9.36
N VAL A 51 18.53 4.53 -8.03
CA VAL A 51 17.24 4.29 -7.35
C VAL A 51 16.33 5.50 -7.52
N ILE A 52 16.84 6.74 -7.40
CA ILE A 52 16.06 7.97 -7.53
C ILE A 52 15.53 8.12 -8.97
N ASP A 53 16.32 7.83 -9.99
CA ASP A 53 15.92 7.94 -11.40
C ASP A 53 15.11 6.74 -11.89
N SER A 54 15.01 5.67 -11.08
CA SER A 54 14.19 4.50 -11.43
C SER A 54 12.71 4.87 -11.59
N GLY A 55 11.98 4.10 -12.40
CA GLY A 55 10.52 4.22 -12.51
C GLY A 55 9.74 3.59 -11.34
N LEU A 56 10.39 3.33 -10.18
CA LEU A 56 9.74 2.83 -8.97
C LEU A 56 8.82 3.88 -8.34
N LEU A 57 7.83 3.42 -7.61
CA LEU A 57 7.00 4.29 -6.79
C LEU A 57 7.86 4.97 -5.70
N ARG A 58 7.55 6.24 -5.38
CA ARG A 58 8.31 7.03 -4.39
C ARG A 58 8.57 6.27 -3.09
N ARG A 59 7.57 5.55 -2.58
CA ARG A 59 7.67 4.78 -1.34
C ARG A 59 8.62 3.59 -1.44
N GLN A 60 8.64 2.93 -2.59
CA GLN A 60 9.57 1.84 -2.87
C GLN A 60 11.01 2.35 -2.91
N LYS A 61 11.23 3.53 -3.51
CA LYS A 61 12.53 4.21 -3.50
C LYS A 61 12.99 4.49 -2.06
N VAL A 62 12.11 5.02 -1.21
CA VAL A 62 12.42 5.26 0.20
C VAL A 62 12.80 3.96 0.90
N SER A 63 12.04 2.87 0.71
CA SER A 63 12.37 1.57 1.32
C SER A 63 13.75 1.05 0.88
N LEU A 64 14.08 1.17 -0.41
CA LEU A 64 15.40 0.77 -0.94
C LEU A 64 16.53 1.64 -0.41
N LEU A 65 16.34 2.96 -0.39
CA LEU A 65 17.33 3.91 0.14
C LEU A 65 17.53 3.72 1.65
N THR A 66 16.46 3.42 2.40
CA THR A 66 16.57 3.07 3.81
C THR A 66 17.40 1.79 3.98
N LEU A 67 17.14 0.75 3.21
CA LEU A 67 17.92 -0.49 3.25
C LEU A 67 19.41 -0.21 2.95
N TRP A 68 19.69 0.59 1.94
CA TRP A 68 21.05 0.98 1.57
C TRP A 68 21.77 1.81 2.64
N SER A 69 21.08 2.74 3.29
CA SER A 69 21.67 3.59 4.32
C SER A 69 22.10 2.81 5.56
N TYR A 70 21.48 1.66 5.81
CA TYR A 70 21.84 0.76 6.92
C TYR A 70 22.69 -0.44 6.49
N ARG A 71 23.41 -0.35 5.37
CA ARG A 71 24.25 -1.43 4.82
C ARG A 71 25.37 -1.92 5.74
N SER A 72 25.72 -1.13 6.76
CA SER A 72 26.72 -1.52 7.78
C SER A 72 26.19 -2.50 8.84
N LEU A 73 24.88 -2.75 8.89
CA LEU A 73 24.28 -3.71 9.82
C LEU A 73 24.70 -5.16 9.50
N PRO A 74 24.74 -6.08 10.50
CA PRO A 74 24.93 -7.51 10.25
C PRO A 74 23.95 -8.06 9.21
N SER A 75 24.37 -9.07 8.43
CA SER A 75 23.58 -9.62 7.32
C SER A 75 22.19 -10.10 7.75
N GLU A 76 22.09 -10.78 8.90
CA GLU A 76 20.81 -11.26 9.45
C GLU A 76 19.88 -10.12 9.83
N THR A 77 20.42 -9.04 10.43
CA THR A 77 19.67 -7.85 10.81
C THR A 77 19.17 -7.10 9.58
N LEU A 78 20.03 -6.99 8.55
CA LEU A 78 19.70 -6.33 7.30
C LEU A 78 18.61 -7.09 6.52
N GLU A 79 18.66 -8.42 6.50
CA GLU A 79 17.62 -9.26 5.91
C GLU A 79 16.28 -9.09 6.66
N THR A 80 16.32 -9.05 7.98
CA THR A 80 15.15 -8.81 8.84
C THR A 80 14.55 -7.43 8.56
N LEU A 81 15.39 -6.41 8.42
CA LEU A 81 14.97 -5.05 8.06
C LEU A 81 14.29 -5.04 6.67
N ALA A 82 14.89 -5.69 5.67
CA ALA A 82 14.31 -5.79 4.33
C ALA A 82 12.93 -6.46 4.35
N LYS A 83 12.80 -7.60 5.04
CA LYS A 83 11.51 -8.31 5.22
C LYS A 83 10.47 -7.41 5.91
N ARG A 84 10.88 -6.65 6.91
CA ARG A 84 9.97 -5.74 7.63
C ARG A 84 9.51 -4.57 6.76
N LEU A 85 10.41 -3.96 6.00
CA LEU A 85 10.09 -2.89 5.06
C LEU A 85 9.11 -3.37 3.97
N LEU A 86 9.30 -4.59 3.47
CA LEU A 86 8.38 -5.22 2.51
C LEU A 86 7.00 -5.45 3.13
N ALA A 87 6.95 -6.03 4.34
CA ALA A 87 5.70 -6.29 5.07
C ALA A 87 4.90 -5.00 5.35
N ILE A 88 5.56 -3.87 5.62
CA ILE A 88 4.89 -2.57 5.79
C ILE A 88 4.15 -2.16 4.50
N GLN A 89 4.78 -2.35 3.33
CA GLN A 89 4.14 -2.04 2.06
C GLN A 89 2.97 -2.99 1.77
N GLU A 90 3.14 -4.29 2.04
CA GLU A 90 2.09 -5.31 1.90
C GLU A 90 0.86 -5.00 2.77
N LEU A 91 1.06 -4.72 4.06
CA LEU A 91 -0.02 -4.32 4.98
C LEU A 91 -0.76 -3.07 4.51
N ARG A 92 -0.05 -2.13 3.92
CA ARG A 92 -0.68 -0.93 3.37
C ARG A 92 -1.57 -1.26 2.17
N TYR A 93 -1.07 -2.02 1.21
CA TYR A 93 -1.86 -2.44 0.05
C TYR A 93 -3.04 -3.31 0.48
N GLY A 94 -2.86 -4.20 1.44
CA GLY A 94 -3.92 -4.99 2.05
C GLY A 94 -5.02 -4.15 2.69
N ARG A 95 -4.69 -3.01 3.33
CA ARG A 95 -5.72 -2.09 3.85
C ARG A 95 -6.53 -1.41 2.75
N ILE A 96 -5.91 -1.10 1.61
CA ILE A 96 -6.60 -0.46 0.48
C ILE A 96 -7.54 -1.46 -0.19
N THR A 97 -7.07 -2.67 -0.49
CA THR A 97 -7.88 -3.74 -1.10
C THR A 97 -8.96 -4.23 -0.16
N GLY A 98 -8.68 -4.34 1.14
CA GLY A 98 -9.66 -4.77 2.15
C GLY A 98 -10.90 -3.88 2.24
N ARG A 99 -10.79 -2.58 2.01
CA ARG A 99 -11.97 -1.68 1.93
C ARG A 99 -12.83 -1.99 0.71
N THR A 100 -12.22 -2.31 -0.41
CA THR A 100 -12.92 -2.69 -1.63
C THR A 100 -13.60 -4.06 -1.45
N ASP A 101 -12.94 -5.03 -0.83
CA ASP A 101 -13.48 -6.34 -0.52
C ASP A 101 -14.67 -6.27 0.44
N ALA A 102 -14.62 -5.37 1.43
CA ALA A 102 -15.78 -5.12 2.30
C ALA A 102 -16.97 -4.62 1.50
N ALA A 103 -16.80 -3.72 0.54
CA ALA A 103 -17.86 -3.24 -0.32
C ALA A 103 -18.45 -4.35 -1.20
N VAL A 104 -17.61 -5.24 -1.77
CA VAL A 104 -18.06 -6.40 -2.55
C VAL A 104 -19.01 -7.29 -1.76
N ARG A 105 -18.72 -7.49 -0.48
CA ARG A 105 -19.51 -8.37 0.39
C ARG A 105 -20.76 -7.67 0.95
N LEU A 106 -20.62 -6.43 1.39
CA LEU A 106 -21.69 -5.72 2.08
C LEU A 106 -22.74 -5.13 1.13
N ALA A 107 -22.38 -4.69 -0.08
CA ALA A 107 -23.34 -4.06 -0.99
C ALA A 107 -24.52 -4.98 -1.37
N PRO A 108 -24.33 -6.27 -1.71
CA PRO A 108 -25.44 -7.17 -1.98
C PRO A 108 -26.31 -7.43 -0.74
N MET A 109 -25.69 -7.51 0.46
CA MET A 109 -26.44 -7.72 1.71
C MET A 109 -27.36 -6.54 2.02
N PHE A 110 -26.89 -5.32 1.83
CA PHE A 110 -27.72 -4.12 1.95
C PHE A 110 -28.76 -4.00 0.84
N GLY A 111 -28.44 -4.46 -0.38
CA GLY A 111 -29.40 -4.58 -1.46
C GLY A 111 -30.58 -5.49 -1.08
N LEU A 112 -30.28 -6.68 -0.55
CA LEU A 112 -31.30 -7.63 -0.08
C LEU A 112 -32.12 -7.07 1.10
N MET A 113 -31.46 -6.43 2.09
CA MET A 113 -32.16 -5.76 3.18
C MET A 113 -33.09 -4.66 2.68
N GLY A 114 -32.66 -3.95 1.63
CA GLY A 114 -33.47 -2.92 0.97
C GLY A 114 -34.72 -3.43 0.27
N THR A 115 -34.81 -4.74 -0.02
CA THR A 115 -36.05 -5.34 -0.53
C THR A 115 -37.07 -5.65 0.57
N LEU A 116 -36.59 -6.08 1.73
CA LEU A 116 -37.49 -6.48 2.85
C LEU A 116 -38.17 -5.27 3.49
N ILE A 117 -37.52 -4.12 3.55
CA ILE A 117 -38.07 -2.92 4.19
C ILE A 117 -39.35 -2.42 3.50
N PRO A 118 -39.40 -2.20 2.17
CA PRO A 118 -40.62 -1.76 1.51
C PRO A 118 -41.69 -2.82 1.37
N LEU A 119 -41.34 -4.11 1.35
CA LEU A 119 -42.30 -5.20 1.22
C LEU A 119 -43.21 -5.34 2.45
N GLY A 120 -42.71 -5.02 3.65
CA GLY A 120 -43.52 -5.08 4.87
C GLY A 120 -44.79 -4.24 4.78
N PRO A 121 -44.69 -2.90 4.59
CA PRO A 121 -45.87 -2.05 4.34
C PRO A 121 -46.67 -2.43 3.11
N GLY A 122 -46.04 -2.95 2.04
CA GLY A 122 -46.71 -3.40 0.83
C GLY A 122 -47.65 -4.56 1.07
N ILE A 123 -47.24 -5.54 1.89
CA ILE A 123 -48.07 -6.69 2.25
C ILE A 123 -49.28 -6.28 3.13
N VAL A 124 -49.06 -5.33 4.06
CA VAL A 124 -50.18 -4.79 4.88
C VAL A 124 -51.18 -4.07 4.01
N ALA A 125 -50.73 -3.25 3.04
CA ALA A 125 -51.59 -2.56 2.10
C ALA A 125 -52.40 -3.53 1.20
N LEU A 126 -51.80 -4.68 0.81
CA LEU A 126 -52.51 -5.73 0.08
C LEU A 126 -53.68 -6.28 0.90
N GLY A 127 -53.49 -6.51 2.21
CA GLY A 127 -54.56 -6.94 3.11
C GLY A 127 -55.72 -5.94 3.20
N GLN A 128 -55.48 -4.68 2.84
CA GLN A 128 -56.47 -3.59 2.77
C GLN A 128 -57.02 -3.36 1.35
N GLY A 129 -56.68 -4.25 0.39
CA GLY A 129 -57.10 -4.14 -1.01
C GLY A 129 -56.35 -3.08 -1.85
N GLN A 130 -55.28 -2.51 -1.32
CA GLN A 130 -54.48 -1.46 -1.99
C GLN A 130 -53.35 -2.08 -2.82
N THR A 131 -53.68 -2.64 -3.97
CA THR A 131 -52.71 -3.31 -4.87
C THR A 131 -51.65 -2.37 -5.44
N ASP A 132 -51.99 -1.10 -5.64
CA ASP A 132 -51.04 -0.09 -6.20
C ASP A 132 -49.89 0.19 -5.26
N VAL A 133 -50.10 0.19 -3.93
CA VAL A 133 -49.08 0.36 -2.92
C VAL A 133 -48.12 -0.82 -2.91
N LEU A 134 -48.65 -2.03 -3.08
CA LEU A 134 -47.84 -3.24 -3.20
C LEU A 134 -46.95 -3.17 -4.46
N ALA A 135 -47.52 -2.82 -5.61
CA ALA A 135 -46.76 -2.69 -6.87
C ALA A 135 -45.64 -1.70 -6.78
N ALA A 136 -45.90 -0.53 -6.18
CA ALA A 136 -44.85 0.47 -5.91
C ALA A 136 -43.76 -0.06 -4.97
N SER A 137 -44.11 -0.78 -3.92
CA SER A 137 -43.17 -1.37 -2.96
C SER A 137 -42.28 -2.43 -3.62
N ILE A 138 -42.82 -3.24 -4.52
CA ILE A 138 -42.04 -4.21 -5.31
C ILE A 138 -41.05 -3.49 -6.23
N GLY A 139 -41.46 -2.40 -6.91
CA GLY A 139 -40.58 -1.61 -7.75
C GLY A 139 -39.37 -1.11 -6.98
N VAL A 140 -39.57 -0.50 -5.81
CA VAL A 140 -38.49 -0.03 -4.94
C VAL A 140 -37.59 -1.19 -4.48
N ALA A 141 -38.17 -2.36 -4.18
CA ALA A 141 -37.42 -3.55 -3.80
C ALA A 141 -36.46 -4.00 -4.92
N PHE A 142 -36.94 -4.06 -6.17
CA PHE A 142 -36.07 -4.40 -7.32
C PHE A 142 -34.94 -3.38 -7.53
N ASP A 143 -35.27 -2.10 -7.49
CA ASP A 143 -34.27 -1.03 -7.67
C ASP A 143 -33.15 -1.14 -6.63
N THR A 144 -33.47 -1.43 -5.39
CA THR A 144 -32.48 -1.56 -4.32
C THR A 144 -31.57 -2.78 -4.51
N THR A 145 -32.11 -3.91 -4.98
CA THR A 145 -31.32 -5.10 -5.29
C THR A 145 -30.36 -4.85 -6.44
N VAL A 146 -30.85 -4.27 -7.53
CA VAL A 146 -30.05 -3.93 -8.72
C VAL A 146 -28.91 -2.98 -8.34
N ALA A 147 -29.19 -1.93 -7.58
CA ALA A 147 -28.19 -0.99 -7.11
C ALA A 147 -27.09 -1.66 -6.26
N GLY A 148 -27.48 -2.56 -5.34
CA GLY A 148 -26.57 -3.34 -4.52
C GLY A 148 -25.63 -4.23 -5.35
N LEU A 149 -26.20 -4.94 -6.34
CA LEU A 149 -25.45 -5.83 -7.23
C LEU A 149 -24.49 -5.07 -8.15
N ILE A 150 -24.93 -3.96 -8.73
CA ILE A 150 -24.05 -3.10 -9.58
C ILE A 150 -22.86 -2.60 -8.74
N THR A 151 -23.13 -2.10 -7.53
CA THR A 151 -22.06 -1.62 -6.63
C THR A 151 -21.06 -2.72 -6.30
N ALA A 152 -21.53 -3.92 -5.99
CA ALA A 152 -20.68 -5.08 -5.72
C ALA A 152 -19.84 -5.46 -6.93
N GLY A 153 -20.44 -5.49 -8.12
CA GLY A 153 -19.75 -5.80 -9.38
C GLY A 153 -18.62 -4.81 -9.69
N VAL A 154 -18.91 -3.52 -9.55
CA VAL A 154 -17.90 -2.45 -9.72
C VAL A 154 -16.78 -2.61 -8.70
N ALA A 155 -17.09 -2.77 -7.42
CA ALA A 155 -16.10 -2.95 -6.36
C ALA A 155 -15.24 -4.19 -6.61
N TYR A 156 -15.81 -5.30 -7.08
CA TYR A 156 -15.08 -6.51 -7.41
C TYR A 156 -14.06 -6.29 -8.52
N VAL A 157 -14.48 -5.68 -9.64
CA VAL A 157 -13.59 -5.40 -10.77
C VAL A 157 -12.44 -4.47 -10.35
N VAL A 158 -12.76 -3.40 -9.62
CA VAL A 158 -11.77 -2.46 -9.07
C VAL A 158 -10.78 -3.17 -8.14
N GLY A 159 -11.27 -3.98 -7.21
CA GLY A 159 -10.44 -4.75 -6.28
C GLY A 159 -9.50 -5.69 -7.01
N ARG A 160 -9.97 -6.37 -8.05
CA ARG A 160 -9.17 -7.30 -8.86
C ARG A 160 -8.06 -6.59 -9.64
N ILE A 161 -8.37 -5.46 -10.25
CA ILE A 161 -7.39 -4.65 -10.98
C ILE A 161 -6.30 -4.15 -10.03
N ARG A 162 -6.67 -3.60 -8.88
CA ARG A 162 -5.73 -3.12 -7.86
C ARG A 162 -4.86 -4.23 -7.30
N GLY A 163 -5.45 -5.38 -6.97
CA GLY A 163 -4.73 -6.54 -6.48
C GLY A 163 -3.57 -6.92 -7.40
N ASN A 164 -3.85 -7.08 -8.69
CA ASN A 164 -2.83 -7.40 -9.68
C ASN A 164 -1.71 -6.33 -9.79
N TRP A 165 -2.06 -5.04 -9.63
CA TRP A 165 -1.04 -3.98 -9.65
C TRP A 165 -0.15 -4.02 -8.43
N TYR A 166 -0.74 -4.20 -7.25
CA TYR A 166 0.00 -4.23 -5.99
C TYR A 166 0.91 -5.45 -5.87
N GLU A 167 0.46 -6.61 -6.35
CA GLU A 167 1.32 -7.80 -6.46
C GLU A 167 2.55 -7.54 -7.34
N ASN A 168 2.38 -6.91 -8.50
CA ASN A 168 3.49 -6.53 -9.37
C ASN A 168 4.44 -5.51 -8.70
N TYR A 169 3.90 -4.55 -7.96
CA TYR A 169 4.70 -3.55 -7.24
C TYR A 169 5.51 -4.18 -6.12
N LEU A 170 4.91 -5.09 -5.35
CA LEU A 170 5.60 -5.82 -4.28
C LEU A 170 6.68 -6.75 -4.83
N GLY A 171 6.39 -7.51 -5.88
CA GLY A 171 7.37 -8.38 -6.52
C GLY A 171 8.58 -7.62 -7.09
N ALA A 172 8.35 -6.44 -7.68
CA ALA A 172 9.43 -5.59 -8.14
C ALA A 172 10.30 -5.05 -6.98
N LEU A 173 9.66 -4.67 -5.87
CA LEU A 173 10.37 -4.19 -4.67
C LEU A 173 11.18 -5.33 -4.03
N GLU A 174 10.59 -6.51 -3.88
CA GLU A 174 11.24 -7.70 -3.33
C GLU A 174 12.48 -8.06 -4.14
N ALA A 175 12.35 -8.16 -5.46
CA ALA A 175 13.47 -8.45 -6.35
C ALA A 175 14.60 -7.40 -6.23
N ALA A 176 14.24 -6.12 -6.14
CA ALA A 176 15.21 -5.05 -5.95
C ALA A 176 15.92 -5.12 -4.59
N MET A 177 15.19 -5.44 -3.51
CA MET A 177 15.77 -5.64 -2.18
C MET A 177 16.73 -6.84 -2.14
N CYS A 178 16.36 -7.98 -2.74
CA CYS A 178 17.24 -9.14 -2.85
C CYS A 178 18.54 -8.80 -3.60
N THR A 179 18.44 -8.13 -4.76
CA THR A 179 19.65 -7.72 -5.52
C THR A 179 20.52 -6.75 -4.74
N MET A 180 19.90 -5.86 -3.96
CA MET A 180 20.64 -4.92 -3.10
C MET A 180 21.35 -5.63 -1.95
N LEU A 181 20.72 -6.64 -1.32
CA LEU A 181 21.34 -7.46 -0.28
C LEU A 181 22.55 -8.24 -0.83
N GLU A 182 22.40 -8.88 -2.00
CA GLU A 182 23.51 -9.58 -2.65
C GLU A 182 24.67 -8.63 -2.97
N LYS A 183 24.38 -7.41 -3.40
CA LYS A 183 25.38 -6.38 -3.67
C LYS A 183 26.13 -6.00 -2.40
N ILE A 184 25.41 -5.71 -1.32
CA ILE A 184 26.00 -5.35 -0.02
C ILE A 184 26.92 -6.48 0.47
N GLU A 185 26.51 -7.75 0.33
CA GLU A 185 27.33 -8.89 0.74
C GLU A 185 28.62 -8.99 -0.07
N LYS A 186 28.55 -8.81 -1.40
CA LYS A 186 29.75 -8.77 -2.25
C LYS A 186 30.70 -7.61 -1.91
N GLU A 187 30.14 -6.44 -1.56
CA GLU A 187 30.95 -5.29 -1.15
C GLU A 187 31.62 -5.49 0.22
N ARG A 188 30.98 -6.26 1.11
CA ARG A 188 31.60 -6.70 2.38
C ARG A 188 32.73 -7.70 2.16
N GLU A 189 32.53 -8.71 1.32
CA GLU A 189 33.57 -9.67 0.95
C GLU A 189 34.78 -8.96 0.31
N ALA A 190 34.54 -7.89 -0.44
CA ALA A 190 35.57 -7.04 -1.03
C ALA A 190 36.23 -6.07 -0.02
N GLY A 191 35.77 -6.00 1.24
CA GLY A 191 36.27 -5.12 2.28
C GLY A 191 35.91 -3.63 2.11
N ILE A 192 34.95 -3.32 1.25
CA ILE A 192 34.50 -1.94 0.97
C ILE A 192 33.57 -1.45 2.09
N VAL A 193 32.69 -2.34 2.61
CA VAL A 193 31.75 -2.04 3.70
C VAL A 193 32.17 -2.77 4.97
N THR A 194 32.40 -2.01 6.05
CA THR A 194 32.67 -2.57 7.38
C THR A 194 31.37 -2.76 8.16
N THR A 195 31.23 -3.91 8.81
CA THR A 195 30.10 -4.22 9.70
C THR A 195 30.22 -3.46 11.01
N VAL A 196 29.18 -2.74 11.40
CA VAL A 196 29.07 -2.16 12.75
C VAL A 196 28.48 -3.23 13.67
N GLY A 197 29.06 -3.41 14.86
CA GLY A 197 28.69 -4.44 15.81
C GLY A 197 27.26 -4.31 16.37
N ASP A 198 26.79 -5.37 17.04
CA ASP A 198 25.46 -5.50 17.64
C ASP A 198 25.08 -4.32 18.53
N GLY A 199 23.90 -3.75 18.33
CA GLY A 199 23.36 -2.69 19.18
C GLY A 199 22.39 -1.74 18.48
N VAL A 200 22.10 -1.96 17.19
CA VAL A 200 21.20 -1.05 16.44
C VAL A 200 19.73 -1.45 16.64
N ASP A 201 18.93 -0.51 17.10
CA ASP A 201 17.49 -0.67 17.27
C ASP A 201 16.76 -0.64 15.93
N VAL A 202 16.43 -1.83 15.42
CA VAL A 202 15.70 -2.02 14.14
C VAL A 202 14.33 -1.36 14.19
N GLU A 203 13.66 -1.32 15.35
CA GLU A 203 12.34 -0.70 15.49
C GLU A 203 12.43 0.83 15.36
N ALA A 204 13.48 1.46 15.87
CA ALA A 204 13.73 2.88 15.69
C ALA A 204 13.99 3.25 14.20
N ILE A 205 14.74 2.41 13.49
CA ILE A 205 14.96 2.55 12.03
C ILE A 205 13.64 2.47 11.27
N ILE A 206 12.81 1.49 11.60
CA ILE A 206 11.52 1.29 10.95
C ILE A 206 10.59 2.47 11.22
N ALA A 207 10.50 2.94 12.47
CA ALA A 207 9.69 4.09 12.83
C ALA A 207 10.12 5.36 12.08
N ARG A 208 11.44 5.56 11.89
CA ARG A 208 11.98 6.65 11.08
C ARG A 208 11.59 6.50 9.62
N ALA A 209 11.77 5.33 9.03
CA ALA A 209 11.39 5.04 7.64
C ALA A 209 9.89 5.22 7.40
N GLU A 210 9.03 4.77 8.32
CA GLU A 210 7.58 4.99 8.26
C GLU A 210 7.22 6.47 8.30
N LYS A 211 7.87 7.25 9.15
CA LYS A 211 7.70 8.71 9.25
C LYS A 211 8.10 9.39 7.94
N GLU A 212 9.26 9.07 7.41
CA GLU A 212 9.78 9.60 6.15
C GLU A 212 8.89 9.23 4.95
N MET A 213 8.34 8.01 4.93
CA MET A 213 7.34 7.60 3.93
C MET A 213 6.00 8.33 4.07
N SER A 214 5.66 8.80 5.28
CA SER A 214 4.42 9.54 5.56
C SER A 214 4.52 11.02 5.22
N ASP A 215 5.68 11.64 5.48
CA ASP A 215 5.92 13.06 5.24
C ASP A 215 6.00 13.37 3.74
N LYS A 216 5.02 14.12 3.25
CA LYS A 216 4.85 14.46 1.83
C LYS A 216 5.90 15.44 1.29
N GLY A 217 6.82 15.92 2.10
CA GLY A 217 7.71 17.04 1.79
C GLY A 217 9.20 16.71 1.62
N ILE A 218 9.67 15.55 2.06
CA ILE A 218 11.11 15.25 2.09
C ILE A 218 11.62 14.89 0.69
N SER A 219 12.67 15.57 0.24
CA SER A 219 13.39 15.23 -0.99
C SER A 219 14.12 13.90 -0.82
N LEU A 220 14.03 13.01 -1.81
CA LEU A 220 14.75 11.73 -1.79
C LEU A 220 16.28 11.92 -1.69
N LYS A 221 16.81 13.06 -2.16
CA LYS A 221 18.23 13.41 -2.03
C LYS A 221 18.63 13.78 -0.60
N GLU A 222 17.74 14.41 0.16
CA GLU A 222 17.97 14.72 1.59
C GLU A 222 18.01 13.45 2.45
N LEU A 223 17.24 12.43 2.10
CA LEU A 223 17.29 11.11 2.74
C LEU A 223 18.67 10.46 2.63
N VAL A 224 19.29 10.55 1.46
CA VAL A 224 20.64 9.99 1.21
C VAL A 224 21.71 10.79 1.97
N GLY A 225 21.58 12.11 2.01
CA GLY A 225 22.53 12.98 2.75
C GLY A 225 22.45 12.78 4.27
N ALA A 226 21.25 12.60 4.81
CA ALA A 226 21.05 12.36 6.25
C ALA A 226 21.49 10.97 6.72
N ALA A 227 21.56 9.99 5.82
CA ALA A 227 21.98 8.62 6.12
C ALA A 227 23.52 8.45 6.13
N GLY A 228 24.26 9.39 5.55
CA GLY A 228 25.74 9.46 5.62
C GLY A 228 26.28 10.14 6.88
N GLU A 229 25.43 10.80 7.67
CA GLU A 229 25.78 11.30 9.00
C GLU A 229 25.50 10.21 10.04
N GLU A 230 26.55 9.68 10.67
CA GLU A 230 26.43 8.82 11.86
C GLU A 230 25.43 9.43 12.85
N PRO A 231 24.54 8.63 13.49
CA PRO A 231 23.65 9.14 14.52
C PRO A 231 24.51 9.78 15.60
N ARG A 232 24.44 11.11 15.70
CA ARG A 232 25.09 11.83 16.80
C ARG A 232 24.54 11.26 18.10
N GLU A 233 25.45 10.89 18.98
CA GLU A 233 25.28 10.35 20.33
C GLU A 233 24.38 11.20 21.26
N THR A 234 23.73 12.25 20.75
CA THR A 234 22.94 13.25 21.48
C THR A 234 21.44 12.97 21.53
N ASP A 235 20.91 11.95 20.83
CA ASP A 235 19.50 11.56 20.91
C ASP A 235 19.24 10.41 21.89
N ALA A 236 20.13 10.20 22.87
CA ALA A 236 19.87 9.35 24.01
C ALA A 236 18.67 9.94 24.80
N ILE A 237 17.56 9.20 24.79
CA ILE A 237 16.38 9.45 25.61
C ILE A 237 16.85 9.63 27.05
N PRO A 238 16.52 10.74 27.77
CA PRO A 238 16.90 10.90 29.16
C PRO A 238 16.23 9.77 29.97
N SER A 239 17.05 8.91 30.55
CA SER A 239 16.65 7.96 31.56
C SER A 239 15.97 8.74 32.69
N LYS A 240 14.67 8.49 32.90
CA LYS A 240 14.00 8.90 34.14
C LYS A 240 14.55 8.03 35.29
N GLU A 241 15.61 8.50 35.91
CA GLU A 241 15.94 8.09 37.26
C GLU A 241 15.20 9.06 38.24
N GLY A 242 14.50 8.45 39.20
CA GLY A 242 14.30 8.99 40.56
C GLY A 242 13.07 9.85 40.78
N GLU A 243 12.01 9.33 41.30
CA GLU A 243 11.50 9.46 42.71
C GLU A 243 10.20 8.69 42.87
#